data_591efe8fe498c6d6553e3f354b34ce68
#
_entry.id   591efe8fe498c6d6553e3f354b34ce68
#
_cell.length_a   1.000
_cell.length_b   1.000
_cell.length_c   1.000
_cell.angle_alpha   90.00
_cell.angle_beta   90.00
_cell.angle_gamma   90.00
#
_symmetry.space_group_name_H-M   'P 1'
#
loop_
_entity.id
_entity.type
_entity.pdbx_description
1 polymer ?
#
loop_
_entity_poly.entity_id
_entity_poly.type
_entity_poly.pdbx_seq_one_letter_code
_entity_poly.pdbx_strand_id
1 'polypeptide(L)'
;EENLPVAEALAEAWYAHRQETDPHGDYLMEKIAIGKAMRHFDALGMEGLILMDGDTPLAMTMGSLLTQDTFDIHFEKAREDVDGAYNAVNAEFARYLRLKYPDVIFLNREEDMGLEGLRKAKESYCPDHMVEKCWACLLEDGYDY
;
A
#
# COMPACT_ATOMS: atom_id res chain seq x y z
N GLU A 1 11.59 -4.84 -11.58
CA GLU A 1 10.82 -5.85 -12.36
C GLU A 1 11.14 -7.30 -11.96
N GLU A 2 12.39 -7.66 -11.71
CA GLU A 2 12.80 -9.05 -11.39
C GLU A 2 12.04 -9.68 -10.21
N ASN A 3 11.60 -8.87 -9.25
CA ASN A 3 10.96 -9.33 -8.02
C ASN A 3 9.42 -9.28 -8.05
N LEU A 4 8.80 -8.80 -9.14
CA LEU A 4 7.34 -8.73 -9.24
C LEU A 4 6.64 -10.09 -9.04
N PRO A 5 7.16 -11.22 -9.59
CA PRO A 5 6.54 -12.52 -9.34
C PRO A 5 6.55 -12.93 -7.86
N VAL A 6 7.56 -12.52 -7.09
CA VAL A 6 7.65 -12.79 -5.65
C VAL A 6 6.62 -11.95 -4.90
N ALA A 7 6.46 -10.67 -5.28
CA ALA A 7 5.45 -9.79 -4.71
C ALA A 7 4.03 -10.29 -5.00
N GLU A 8 3.78 -10.74 -6.23
CA GLU A 8 2.49 -11.32 -6.64
C GLU A 8 2.16 -12.58 -5.82
N ALA A 9 3.11 -13.49 -5.68
CA ALA A 9 2.92 -14.71 -4.90
C ALA A 9 2.64 -14.40 -3.41
N LEU A 10 3.32 -13.40 -2.83
CA LEU A 10 3.07 -12.97 -1.45
C LEU A 10 1.68 -12.34 -1.29
N ALA A 11 1.26 -11.49 -2.23
CA ALA A 11 -0.07 -10.90 -2.23
C ALA A 11 -1.16 -11.97 -2.35
N GLU A 12 -1.02 -12.94 -3.26
CA GLU A 12 -1.96 -14.05 -3.42
C GLU A 12 -2.08 -14.89 -2.13
N ALA A 13 -0.94 -15.22 -1.49
CA ALA A 13 -0.93 -15.94 -0.23
C ALA A 13 -1.64 -15.15 0.89
N TRP A 14 -1.45 -13.83 0.93
CA TRP A 14 -2.13 -12.96 1.88
C TRP A 14 -3.66 -12.97 1.66
N TYR A 15 -4.14 -12.84 0.42
CA TYR A 15 -5.58 -12.88 0.13
C TYR A 15 -6.19 -14.25 0.44
N ALA A 16 -5.48 -15.34 0.15
CA ALA A 16 -5.94 -16.68 0.49
C ALA A 16 -6.13 -16.84 2.00
N HIS A 17 -5.14 -16.40 2.79
CA HIS A 17 -5.21 -16.40 4.25
C HIS A 17 -6.37 -15.52 4.78
N ARG A 18 -6.56 -14.34 4.19
CA ARG A 18 -7.68 -13.46 4.59
C ARG A 18 -9.05 -14.06 4.29
N GLN A 19 -9.22 -14.75 3.17
CA GLN A 19 -10.48 -15.43 2.87
C GLN A 19 -10.81 -16.53 3.88
N GLU A 20 -9.79 -17.19 4.45
CA GLU A 20 -9.98 -18.20 5.51
C GLU A 20 -10.31 -17.56 6.87
N THR A 21 -9.65 -16.46 7.22
CA THR A 21 -9.78 -15.81 8.54
C THR A 21 -10.91 -14.79 8.61
N ASP A 22 -11.28 -14.18 7.49
CA ASP A 22 -12.37 -13.22 7.35
C ASP A 22 -13.16 -13.49 6.04
N PRO A 23 -14.03 -14.53 6.03
CA PRO A 23 -14.78 -14.92 4.83
C PRO A 23 -15.78 -13.85 4.33
N HIS A 24 -16.08 -12.85 5.13
CA HIS A 24 -17.01 -11.76 4.79
C HIS A 24 -16.30 -10.49 4.34
N GLY A 25 -14.98 -10.44 4.39
CA GLY A 25 -14.17 -9.33 3.89
C GLY A 25 -14.26 -9.20 2.37
N ASP A 26 -14.45 -7.97 1.89
CA ASP A 26 -14.44 -7.68 0.45
C ASP A 26 -13.03 -7.27 -0.01
N TYR A 27 -12.26 -8.24 -0.45
CA TYR A 27 -10.88 -8.04 -0.93
C TYR A 27 -10.76 -8.05 -2.45
N LEU A 28 -11.87 -8.29 -3.19
CA LEU A 28 -11.83 -8.51 -4.63
C LEU A 28 -11.32 -7.28 -5.39
N MET A 29 -11.83 -6.11 -5.05
CA MET A 29 -11.45 -4.88 -5.75
C MET A 29 -9.99 -4.51 -5.52
N GLU A 30 -9.50 -4.67 -4.29
CA GLU A 30 -8.08 -4.47 -3.97
C GLU A 30 -7.19 -5.47 -4.69
N LYS A 31 -7.57 -6.76 -4.72
CA LYS A 31 -6.85 -7.81 -5.45
C LYS A 31 -6.75 -7.51 -6.95
N ILE A 32 -7.82 -7.01 -7.56
CA ILE A 32 -7.82 -6.58 -8.96
C ILE A 32 -6.89 -5.37 -9.15
N ALA A 33 -6.95 -4.39 -8.24
CA ALA A 33 -6.15 -3.18 -8.31
C ALA A 33 -4.65 -3.47 -8.20
N ILE A 34 -4.23 -4.27 -7.21
CA ILE A 34 -2.82 -4.64 -7.04
C ILE A 34 -2.28 -5.43 -8.25
N GLY A 35 -3.06 -6.36 -8.80
CA GLY A 35 -2.69 -7.09 -10.01
C GLY A 35 -2.56 -6.20 -11.24
N LYS A 36 -3.39 -5.16 -11.39
CA LYS A 36 -3.24 -4.14 -12.45
C LYS A 36 -2.00 -3.28 -12.22
N ALA A 37 -1.76 -2.84 -10.98
CA ALA A 37 -0.59 -2.04 -10.64
C ALA A 37 0.70 -2.79 -10.94
N MET A 38 0.81 -4.07 -10.58
CA MET A 38 1.98 -4.89 -10.88
C MET A 38 2.22 -5.06 -12.39
N ARG A 39 1.16 -5.27 -13.18
CA ARG A 39 1.29 -5.38 -14.65
C ARG A 39 1.73 -4.09 -15.33
N HIS A 40 1.48 -2.96 -14.74
CA HIS A 40 1.79 -1.63 -15.29
C HIS A 40 2.81 -0.88 -14.43
N PHE A 41 3.60 -1.61 -13.64
CA PHE A 41 4.48 -1.09 -12.61
C PHE A 41 5.35 0.08 -13.10
N ASP A 42 6.09 -0.13 -14.19
CA ASP A 42 6.95 0.90 -14.77
C ASP A 42 6.16 2.05 -15.40
N ALA A 43 5.07 1.74 -16.11
CA ALA A 43 4.24 2.75 -16.75
C ALA A 43 3.57 3.68 -15.74
N LEU A 44 3.30 3.18 -14.52
CA LEU A 44 2.77 3.94 -13.41
C LEU A 44 3.86 4.63 -12.57
N GLY A 45 5.13 4.48 -12.93
CA GLY A 45 6.25 5.04 -12.16
C GLY A 45 6.31 4.54 -10.73
N MET A 46 5.95 3.27 -10.53
CA MET A 46 5.89 2.70 -9.19
C MET A 46 7.27 2.32 -8.66
N GLU A 47 7.40 2.38 -7.36
CA GLU A 47 8.51 1.83 -6.59
C GLU A 47 7.98 0.74 -5.67
N GLY A 48 8.82 -0.22 -5.33
CA GLY A 48 8.44 -1.28 -4.41
C GLY A 48 9.64 -1.89 -3.70
N LEU A 49 9.36 -2.52 -2.57
CA LEU A 49 10.32 -3.25 -1.77
C LEU A 49 9.71 -4.56 -1.28
N ILE A 50 10.51 -5.61 -1.26
CA ILE A 50 10.16 -6.89 -0.64
C ILE A 50 11.12 -7.11 0.52
N LEU A 51 10.58 -7.36 1.71
CA LEU A 51 11.33 -7.78 2.88
C LEU A 51 11.51 -9.29 2.84
N MET A 52 12.74 -9.75 2.92
CA MET A 52 13.11 -11.18 2.87
C MET A 52 13.78 -11.62 4.17
N ASP A 53 13.54 -12.89 4.56
CA ASP A 53 14.37 -13.61 5.53
C ASP A 53 14.99 -14.80 4.80
N GLY A 54 16.26 -14.67 4.44
CA GLY A 54 16.89 -15.59 3.49
C GLY A 54 16.13 -15.61 2.17
N ASP A 55 15.61 -16.77 1.78
CA ASP A 55 14.82 -16.95 0.55
C ASP A 55 13.31 -16.81 0.80
N THR A 56 12.89 -16.49 2.02
CA THR A 56 11.47 -16.40 2.39
C THR A 56 10.98 -14.95 2.32
N PRO A 57 9.99 -14.63 1.47
CA PRO A 57 9.38 -13.30 1.45
C PRO A 57 8.47 -13.11 2.67
N LEU A 58 8.69 -12.04 3.42
CA LEU A 58 7.95 -11.70 4.63
C LEU A 58 6.91 -10.60 4.42
N ALA A 59 7.27 -9.59 3.64
CA ALA A 59 6.39 -8.47 3.37
C ALA A 59 6.74 -7.81 2.05
N MET A 60 5.77 -7.09 1.49
CA MET A 60 5.99 -6.23 0.34
C MET A 60 5.26 -4.90 0.51
N THR A 61 5.79 -3.87 -0.11
CA THR A 61 5.15 -2.56 -0.24
C THR A 61 5.39 -1.98 -1.61
N MET A 62 4.45 -1.22 -2.13
CA MET A 62 4.64 -0.47 -3.38
C MET A 62 3.75 0.77 -3.42
N GLY A 63 4.25 1.78 -4.13
CA GLY A 63 3.59 3.07 -4.27
C GLY A 63 4.22 3.90 -5.38
N SER A 64 3.84 5.18 -5.46
CA SER A 64 4.35 6.11 -6.45
C SER A 64 4.42 7.55 -5.90
N LEU A 65 5.15 8.42 -6.59
CA LEU A 65 5.15 9.84 -6.26
C LEU A 65 3.75 10.44 -6.48
N LEU A 66 3.21 11.08 -5.45
CA LEU A 66 1.95 11.81 -5.51
C LEU A 66 2.21 13.29 -5.86
N THR A 67 3.20 13.88 -5.20
CA THR A 67 3.69 15.24 -5.45
C THR A 67 5.21 15.25 -5.40
N GLN A 68 5.85 16.41 -5.56
CA GLN A 68 7.31 16.54 -5.47
C GLN A 68 7.85 16.12 -4.08
N ASP A 69 7.07 16.33 -3.02
CA ASP A 69 7.47 16.13 -1.62
C ASP A 69 6.75 14.99 -0.91
N THR A 70 5.79 14.34 -1.58
CA THR A 70 4.95 13.30 -1.01
C THR A 70 4.97 12.03 -1.86
N PHE A 71 5.23 10.91 -1.23
CA PHE A 71 5.13 9.58 -1.83
C PHE A 71 3.90 8.86 -1.27
N ASP A 72 3.09 8.25 -2.14
CA ASP A 72 1.87 7.54 -1.78
C ASP A 72 2.11 6.03 -1.76
N ILE A 73 1.84 5.40 -0.63
CA ILE A 73 1.94 3.95 -0.44
C ILE A 73 0.58 3.34 -0.76
N HIS A 74 0.45 2.75 -1.95
CA HIS A 74 -0.81 2.18 -2.42
C HIS A 74 -1.11 0.80 -1.85
N PHE A 75 -0.07 -0.04 -1.73
CA PHE A 75 -0.23 -1.42 -1.28
C PHE A 75 0.87 -1.82 -0.32
N GLU A 76 0.48 -2.46 0.77
CA GLU A 76 1.38 -3.03 1.75
C GLU A 76 0.80 -4.35 2.25
N LYS A 77 1.53 -5.44 2.08
CA LYS A 77 1.13 -6.78 2.50
C LYS A 77 2.28 -7.44 3.26
N ALA A 78 1.96 -8.06 4.37
CA ALA A 78 2.93 -8.79 5.18
C ALA A 78 2.33 -10.10 5.70
N ARG A 79 3.18 -11.04 5.98
CA ARG A 79 2.81 -12.27 6.66
C ARG A 79 2.35 -11.95 8.07
N GLU A 80 1.14 -12.38 8.42
CA GLU A 80 0.52 -12.10 9.73
C GLU A 80 1.07 -12.97 10.86
N ASP A 81 1.72 -14.08 10.50
CA ASP A 81 2.43 -14.95 11.44
C ASP A 81 3.84 -14.45 11.81
N VAL A 82 4.27 -13.30 11.26
CA VAL A 82 5.57 -12.68 11.55
C VAL A 82 5.37 -11.32 12.21
N ASP A 83 5.59 -11.29 13.51
CA ASP A 83 5.46 -10.06 14.28
C ASP A 83 6.40 -8.96 13.76
N GLY A 84 5.85 -7.77 13.57
CA GLY A 84 6.60 -6.60 13.15
C GLY A 84 6.92 -6.53 11.65
N ALA A 85 6.52 -7.50 10.81
CA ALA A 85 6.81 -7.49 9.38
C ALA A 85 6.27 -6.24 8.67
N TYR A 86 5.05 -5.77 9.00
CA TYR A 86 4.49 -4.51 8.50
C TYR A 86 5.34 -3.29 8.89
N ASN A 87 5.77 -3.23 10.17
CA ASN A 87 6.59 -2.12 10.64
C ASN A 87 7.97 -2.12 9.97
N ALA A 88 8.56 -3.29 9.80
CA ALA A 88 9.86 -3.44 9.18
C ALA A 88 9.85 -3.04 7.70
N VAL A 89 8.88 -3.53 6.89
CA VAL A 89 8.79 -3.18 5.47
C VAL A 89 8.54 -1.69 5.28
N ASN A 90 7.70 -1.09 6.13
CA ASN A 90 7.43 0.35 6.08
C ASN A 90 8.69 1.17 6.40
N ALA A 91 9.43 0.81 7.46
CA ALA A 91 10.65 1.50 7.86
C ALA A 91 11.75 1.38 6.78
N GLU A 92 11.95 0.20 6.20
CA GLU A 92 12.96 -0.02 5.16
C GLU A 92 12.57 0.69 3.86
N PHE A 93 11.29 0.71 3.51
CA PHE A 93 10.83 1.45 2.34
C PHE A 93 11.00 2.97 2.50
N ALA A 94 10.69 3.51 3.69
CA ALA A 94 10.95 4.91 4.00
C ALA A 94 12.44 5.27 3.87
N ARG A 95 13.35 4.39 4.33
CA ARG A 95 14.80 4.58 4.17
C ARG A 95 15.22 4.55 2.71
N TYR A 96 14.71 3.61 1.92
CA TYR A 96 14.95 3.52 0.49
C TYR A 96 14.48 4.78 -0.24
N LEU A 97 13.24 5.21 0.00
CA LEU A 97 12.67 6.40 -0.64
C LEU A 97 13.44 7.67 -0.31
N ARG A 98 13.86 7.83 0.94
CA ARG A 98 14.67 8.98 1.37
C ARG A 98 16.02 9.08 0.62
N LEU A 99 16.61 7.94 0.26
CA LEU A 99 17.86 7.91 -0.52
C LEU A 99 17.62 8.20 -1.99
N LYS A 100 16.51 7.68 -2.55
CA LYS A 100 16.20 7.80 -3.97
C LYS A 100 15.55 9.13 -4.33
N TYR A 101 14.70 9.64 -3.45
CA TYR A 101 13.92 10.86 -3.62
C TYR A 101 14.19 11.81 -2.45
N PRO A 102 15.30 12.56 -2.46
CA PRO A 102 15.70 13.41 -1.33
C PRO A 102 14.70 14.54 -1.01
N ASP A 103 13.87 14.94 -1.98
CA ASP A 103 12.83 15.95 -1.81
C ASP A 103 11.55 15.42 -1.17
N VAL A 104 11.38 14.09 -1.11
CA VAL A 104 10.22 13.46 -0.44
C VAL A 104 10.40 13.54 1.07
N ILE A 105 9.49 14.23 1.72
CA ILE A 105 9.45 14.42 3.18
C ILE A 105 8.22 13.78 3.82
N PHE A 106 7.18 13.48 3.05
CA PHE A 106 5.96 12.84 3.53
C PHE A 106 5.72 11.49 2.86
N LEU A 107 5.26 10.52 3.65
CA LEU A 107 4.68 9.26 3.18
C LEU A 107 3.19 9.30 3.48
N ASN A 108 2.37 9.33 2.43
CA ASN A 108 0.93 9.14 2.55
C ASN A 108 0.65 7.62 2.62
N ARG A 109 -0.12 7.19 3.60
CA ARG A 109 -0.48 5.78 3.81
C ARG A 109 -1.95 5.51 3.56
N GLU A 110 -2.57 6.33 2.73
CA GLU A 110 -3.96 6.18 2.35
C GLU A 110 -4.95 6.16 3.53
N GLU A 111 -6.21 5.87 3.27
CA GLU A 111 -7.28 5.87 4.27
C GLU A 111 -7.34 4.56 5.09
N ASP A 112 -8.07 4.60 6.18
CA ASP A 112 -8.31 3.45 7.08
C ASP A 112 -9.54 2.61 6.70
N MET A 113 -10.21 2.93 5.60
CA MET A 113 -11.42 2.25 5.10
C MET A 113 -12.56 2.17 6.14
N GLY A 114 -12.52 2.99 7.20
CA GLY A 114 -13.45 2.91 8.32
C GLY A 114 -13.21 1.75 9.29
N LEU A 115 -12.12 1.00 9.12
CA LEU A 115 -11.77 -0.15 9.96
C LEU A 115 -10.99 0.31 11.20
N GLU A 116 -11.54 0.08 12.39
CA GLU A 116 -10.94 0.53 13.66
C GLU A 116 -9.52 -0.02 13.87
N GLY A 117 -9.28 -1.29 13.54
CA GLY A 117 -7.96 -1.89 13.66
C GLY A 117 -6.92 -1.25 12.75
N LEU A 118 -7.30 -0.93 11.50
CA LEU A 118 -6.43 -0.27 10.54
C LEU A 118 -6.18 1.20 10.95
N ARG A 119 -7.20 1.88 11.47
CA ARG A 119 -7.06 3.24 12.03
C ARG A 119 -6.04 3.26 13.15
N LYS A 120 -6.19 2.40 14.17
CA LYS A 120 -5.24 2.29 15.29
C LYS A 120 -3.82 1.99 14.82
N ALA A 121 -3.66 1.10 13.84
CA ALA A 121 -2.36 0.80 13.27
C ALA A 121 -1.74 2.02 12.60
N LYS A 122 -2.50 2.80 11.81
CA LYS A 122 -2.01 4.01 11.15
C LYS A 122 -1.73 5.14 12.15
N GLU A 123 -2.59 5.37 13.13
CA GLU A 123 -2.40 6.37 14.20
C GLU A 123 -1.18 6.06 15.08
N SER A 124 -0.82 4.77 15.25
CA SER A 124 0.37 4.38 16.03
C SER A 124 1.69 4.91 15.45
N TYR A 125 1.70 5.29 14.17
CA TYR A 125 2.84 5.98 13.53
C TYR A 125 2.92 7.47 13.86
N CYS A 126 1.97 8.01 14.66
CA CYS A 126 1.89 9.43 15.03
C CYS A 126 1.96 10.34 13.78
N PRO A 127 0.95 10.29 12.90
CA PRO A 127 0.97 11.04 11.66
C PRO A 127 1.15 12.54 11.92
N ASP A 128 1.96 13.18 11.10
CA ASP A 128 2.25 14.63 11.19
C ASP A 128 0.99 15.45 10.90
N HIS A 129 0.21 15.01 9.91
CA HIS A 129 -1.09 15.61 9.58
C HIS A 129 -2.01 14.60 8.90
N MET A 130 -3.30 14.91 8.89
CA MET A 130 -4.34 14.14 8.21
C MET A 130 -4.77 14.89 6.96
N VAL A 131 -4.88 14.17 5.83
CA VAL A 131 -5.34 14.73 4.56
C VAL A 131 -6.82 14.41 4.38
N GLU A 132 -7.63 15.44 4.12
CA GLU A 132 -9.04 15.24 3.79
C GLU A 132 -9.18 14.71 2.36
N LYS A 133 -9.93 13.62 2.20
CA LYS A 133 -10.31 13.09 0.88
C LYS A 133 -11.71 13.58 0.50
N CYS A 134 -11.84 13.99 -0.75
CA CYS A 134 -13.11 14.42 -1.33
C CYS A 134 -13.44 13.59 -2.57
N TRP A 135 -14.71 13.33 -2.77
CA TRP A 135 -15.20 12.77 -4.02
C TRP A 135 -15.32 13.87 -5.07
N ALA A 136 -14.69 13.67 -6.21
CA ALA A 136 -14.89 14.51 -7.39
C ALA A 136 -15.85 13.82 -8.35
N CYS A 137 -17.00 14.41 -8.59
CA CYS A 137 -17.98 13.89 -9.53
C CYS A 137 -18.09 14.83 -10.74
N LEU A 138 -18.19 14.27 -11.94
CA LEU A 138 -18.59 15.03 -13.10
C LEU A 138 -20.06 15.44 -12.90
N LEU A 139 -20.34 16.73 -13.04
CA LEU A 139 -21.71 17.21 -13.16
C LEU A 139 -22.21 16.79 -14.53
N GLU A 140 -23.22 15.92 -14.60
CA GLU A 140 -23.97 15.73 -15.83
C GLU A 140 -24.76 16.99 -16.10
N ASP A 141 -24.74 17.47 -17.35
CA ASP A 141 -25.48 18.66 -17.77
C ASP A 141 -26.96 18.48 -17.41
N GLY A 142 -27.45 19.22 -16.41
CA GLY A 142 -28.87 19.19 -16.00
C GLY A 142 -29.16 19.19 -14.49
N TYR A 143 -28.17 19.19 -13.62
CA TYR A 143 -28.41 19.44 -12.20
C TYR A 143 -28.25 20.92 -11.87
N ASP A 144 -29.39 21.64 -11.83
CA ASP A 144 -29.50 22.93 -11.16
C ASP A 144 -29.44 22.69 -9.64
N TYR A 145 -28.60 23.45 -8.94
CA TYR A 145 -28.51 23.52 -7.49
C TYR A 145 -29.63 24.38 -6.90
#